data_1528475e1fe2c94b72b4b46899dbb64d
#
_entry.id   1528475e1fe2c94b72b4b46899dbb64d
#
_cell.length_a   1.000
_cell.length_b   1.000
_cell.length_c   1.000
_cell.angle_alpha   90.00
_cell.angle_beta   90.00
_cell.angle_gamma   90.00
#
_symmetry.space_group_name_H-M   'P 1'
#
loop_
_entity.id
_entity.type
_entity.pdbx_description
1 polymer ?
#
loop_
_entity_poly.entity_id
_entity_poly.type
_entity_poly.pdbx_seq_one_letter_code
_entity_poly.pdbx_strand_id
1 'polypeptide(L)'
;MRYGKAIRICRAAKGLSQKELASKAGIGSSHISLIEAGKRSPSLATVEKICKALKVPTHLVMLLAAEPGEVQAQHMESLKDLSGHLLQLLVGPESWEKKDERRHHSS
;
A
#
# COMPACT_ATOMS: atom_id res chain seq x y z
N MET A 1 13.15 -6.91 2.96
CA MET A 1 11.76 -6.45 2.76
C MET A 1 11.01 -7.35 1.79
N ARG A 2 9.75 -7.62 2.09
CA ARG A 2 8.92 -8.49 1.24
C ARG A 2 7.90 -7.67 0.45
N TYR A 3 8.37 -6.98 -0.54
CA TYR A 3 7.51 -6.13 -1.36
C TYR A 3 6.39 -6.89 -2.05
N GLY A 4 6.66 -8.12 -2.49
CA GLY A 4 5.66 -8.91 -3.19
C GLY A 4 4.38 -9.12 -2.38
N LYS A 5 4.53 -9.47 -1.11
CA LYS A 5 3.39 -9.66 -0.21
C LYS A 5 2.63 -8.35 0.01
N ALA A 6 3.36 -7.26 0.26
CA ALA A 6 2.76 -5.95 0.49
C ALA A 6 1.99 -5.46 -0.74
N ILE A 7 2.57 -5.62 -1.91
CA ILE A 7 1.95 -5.23 -3.18
C ILE A 7 0.68 -6.04 -3.41
N ARG A 8 0.73 -7.35 -3.16
CA ARG A 8 -0.43 -8.21 -3.32
C ARG A 8 -1.57 -7.80 -2.39
N ILE A 9 -1.26 -7.48 -1.14
CA ILE A 9 -2.25 -7.04 -0.16
C ILE A 9 -2.92 -5.75 -0.62
N CYS A 10 -2.14 -4.76 -1.02
CA CYS A 10 -2.67 -3.48 -1.49
C CYS A 10 -3.46 -3.63 -2.79
N ARG A 11 -2.97 -4.47 -3.70
CA ARG A 11 -3.66 -4.72 -4.96
C ARG A 11 -5.04 -5.36 -4.71
N ALA A 12 -5.07 -6.37 -3.86
CA ALA A 12 -6.32 -7.06 -3.51
C ALA A 12 -7.29 -6.11 -2.82
N ALA A 13 -6.80 -5.27 -1.92
CA ALA A 13 -7.62 -4.28 -1.23
C ALA A 13 -8.24 -3.27 -2.21
N LYS A 14 -7.55 -2.97 -3.31
CA LYS A 14 -8.05 -2.08 -4.35
C LYS A 14 -8.90 -2.79 -5.40
N GLY A 15 -9.05 -4.11 -5.29
CA GLY A 15 -9.85 -4.89 -6.22
C GLY A 15 -9.25 -5.01 -7.62
N LEU A 16 -7.94 -4.90 -7.75
CA LEU A 16 -7.25 -4.95 -9.04
C LEU A 16 -6.66 -6.33 -9.29
N SER A 17 -6.72 -6.78 -10.54
CA SER A 17 -5.97 -7.96 -10.98
C SER A 17 -4.49 -7.59 -11.19
N GLN A 18 -3.63 -8.61 -11.29
CA GLN A 18 -2.23 -8.38 -11.63
C GLN A 18 -2.10 -7.67 -12.98
N LYS A 19 -2.92 -8.05 -13.93
CA LYS A 19 -2.93 -7.48 -15.27
C LYS A 19 -3.36 -6.01 -15.24
N GLU A 20 -4.38 -5.69 -14.46
CA GLU A 20 -4.84 -4.31 -14.31
C GLU A 20 -3.79 -3.43 -13.65
N LEU A 21 -3.16 -3.94 -12.60
CA LEU A 21 -2.08 -3.21 -11.93
C LEU A 21 -0.90 -2.98 -12.87
N ALA A 22 -0.51 -4.01 -13.60
CA ALA A 22 0.59 -3.92 -14.57
C ALA A 22 0.32 -2.83 -15.61
N SER A 23 -0.90 -2.80 -16.14
CA SER A 23 -1.31 -1.80 -17.12
C SER A 23 -1.22 -0.39 -16.53
N LYS A 24 -1.74 -0.20 -15.32
CA LYS A 24 -1.73 1.11 -14.65
C LYS A 24 -0.31 1.57 -14.29
N ALA A 25 0.55 0.65 -13.93
CA ALA A 25 1.92 0.95 -13.52
C ALA A 25 2.89 1.05 -14.71
N GLY A 26 2.45 0.64 -15.90
CA GLY A 26 3.32 0.65 -17.07
C GLY A 26 4.40 -0.40 -17.04
N ILE A 27 4.11 -1.55 -16.42
CA ILE A 27 5.03 -2.70 -16.35
C ILE A 27 4.32 -3.95 -16.86
N GLY A 28 5.10 -4.98 -17.20
CA GLY A 28 4.54 -6.23 -17.68
C GLY A 28 3.83 -7.00 -16.56
N SER A 29 2.73 -7.67 -16.90
CA SER A 29 1.99 -8.48 -15.92
C SER A 29 2.82 -9.64 -15.39
N SER A 30 3.71 -10.22 -16.21
CA SER A 30 4.64 -11.26 -15.76
C SER A 30 5.62 -10.71 -14.73
N HIS A 31 6.03 -9.45 -14.86
CA HIS A 31 6.90 -8.79 -13.89
C HIS A 31 6.19 -8.65 -12.53
N ILE A 32 4.93 -8.20 -12.54
CA ILE A 32 4.11 -8.11 -11.32
C ILE A 32 3.98 -9.50 -10.69
N SER A 33 3.69 -10.51 -11.49
CA SER A 33 3.53 -11.89 -11.00
C SER A 33 4.79 -12.40 -10.31
N LEU A 34 5.96 -12.15 -10.90
CA LEU A 34 7.23 -12.57 -10.32
C LEU A 34 7.54 -11.84 -9.02
N ILE A 35 7.22 -10.55 -8.96
CA ILE A 35 7.41 -9.76 -7.73
C ILE A 35 6.50 -10.29 -6.62
N GLU A 36 5.23 -10.51 -6.92
CA GLU A 36 4.27 -11.00 -5.91
C GLU A 36 4.61 -12.41 -5.44
N ALA A 37 5.18 -13.23 -6.32
CA ALA A 37 5.62 -14.58 -5.96
C ALA A 37 6.92 -14.61 -5.17
N GLY A 38 7.58 -13.47 -4.99
CA GLY A 38 8.85 -13.38 -4.28
C GLY A 38 10.03 -13.88 -5.11
N LYS A 39 9.84 -14.08 -6.41
CA LYS A 39 10.89 -14.58 -7.31
C LYS A 39 11.73 -13.47 -7.90
N ARG A 40 11.28 -12.24 -7.79
CA ARG A 40 11.99 -11.07 -8.28
C ARG A 40 11.84 -9.93 -7.30
N SER A 41 12.96 -9.29 -6.96
CA SER A 41 12.96 -8.13 -6.08
C SER A 41 12.82 -6.87 -6.93
N PRO A 42 11.83 -6.01 -6.68
CA PRO A 42 11.68 -4.79 -7.45
C PRO A 42 12.68 -3.73 -7.02
N SER A 43 13.09 -2.88 -7.97
CA SER A 43 13.84 -1.69 -7.63
C SER A 43 12.94 -0.68 -6.93
N LEU A 44 13.53 0.30 -6.26
CA LEU A 44 12.75 1.36 -5.61
C LEU A 44 11.90 2.11 -6.63
N ALA A 45 12.45 2.37 -7.81
CA ALA A 45 11.71 3.03 -8.89
C ALA A 45 10.47 2.22 -9.29
N THR A 46 10.61 0.91 -9.38
CA THR A 46 9.49 0.01 -9.70
C THR A 46 8.45 0.04 -8.60
N VAL A 47 8.87 0.00 -7.33
CA VAL A 47 7.97 0.09 -6.18
C VAL A 47 7.18 1.38 -6.22
N GLU A 48 7.84 2.49 -6.52
CA GLU A 48 7.18 3.80 -6.61
C GLU A 48 6.13 3.83 -7.71
N LYS A 49 6.43 3.25 -8.87
CA LYS A 49 5.46 3.15 -9.98
C LYS A 49 4.24 2.35 -9.57
N ILE A 50 4.45 1.25 -8.89
CA ILE A 50 3.37 0.38 -8.42
C ILE A 50 2.52 1.11 -7.38
N CYS A 51 3.16 1.77 -6.42
CA CYS A 51 2.45 2.52 -5.39
C CYS A 51 1.62 3.65 -5.97
N LYS A 52 2.16 4.35 -6.96
CA LYS A 52 1.44 5.41 -7.67
C LYS A 52 0.21 4.85 -8.39
N ALA A 53 0.36 3.71 -9.04
CA ALA A 53 -0.75 3.04 -9.72
C ALA A 53 -1.82 2.57 -8.73
N LEU A 54 -1.42 2.11 -7.57
CA LEU A 54 -2.32 1.69 -6.50
C LEU A 54 -2.93 2.86 -5.74
N LYS A 55 -2.39 4.06 -5.92
CA LYS A 55 -2.79 5.27 -5.17
C LYS A 55 -2.58 5.09 -3.67
N VAL A 56 -1.46 4.51 -3.30
CA VAL A 56 -1.07 4.32 -1.90
C VAL A 56 0.29 4.98 -1.66
N PRO A 57 0.55 5.46 -0.44
CA PRO A 57 1.86 6.02 -0.12
C PRO A 57 2.94 4.94 -0.19
N THR A 58 4.09 5.28 -0.75
CA THR A 58 5.20 4.33 -0.86
C THR A 58 5.66 3.84 0.52
N HIS A 59 5.70 4.72 1.51
CA HIS A 59 6.10 4.33 2.86
C HIS A 59 5.14 3.33 3.50
N LEU A 60 3.86 3.36 3.14
CA LEU A 60 2.90 2.36 3.62
C LEU A 60 3.27 0.97 3.11
N VAL A 61 3.58 0.87 1.82
CA VAL A 61 4.00 -0.40 1.22
C VAL A 61 5.32 -0.87 1.84
N MET A 62 6.25 0.04 2.07
CA MET A 62 7.53 -0.29 2.71
C MET A 62 7.32 -0.83 4.11
N LEU A 63 6.39 -0.26 4.87
CA LEU A 63 6.08 -0.75 6.21
C LEU A 63 5.44 -2.13 6.16
N LEU A 64 4.49 -2.35 5.26
CA LEU A 64 3.87 -3.66 5.09
C LEU A 64 4.86 -4.72 4.61
N ALA A 65 5.89 -4.29 3.89
CA ALA A 65 6.94 -5.17 3.40
C ALA A 65 8.02 -5.47 4.44
N ALA A 66 8.07 -4.69 5.52
CA ALA A 66 9.09 -4.86 6.55
C ALA A 66 8.98 -6.21 7.24
N GLU A 67 10.13 -6.84 7.47
CA GLU A 67 10.18 -8.11 8.18
C GLU A 67 10.31 -7.87 9.68
N PRO A 68 9.99 -8.89 10.50
CA PRO A 68 10.20 -8.76 11.95
C PRO A 68 11.64 -8.35 12.25
N GLY A 69 11.82 -7.32 13.08
CA GLY A 69 13.12 -6.79 13.42
C GLY A 69 13.58 -5.60 12.58
N GLU A 70 12.96 -5.35 11.44
CA GLU A 70 13.27 -4.17 10.63
C GLU A 70 12.61 -2.91 11.19
N VAL A 71 11.49 -3.07 11.89
CA VAL A 71 10.77 -1.95 12.49
C VAL A 71 11.39 -1.62 13.84
N GLN A 72 11.95 -0.43 13.96
CA GLN A 72 12.59 0.03 15.19
C GLN A 72 11.65 0.94 15.97
N ALA A 73 11.95 1.11 17.26
CA ALA A 73 11.14 1.92 18.16
C ALA A 73 10.93 3.36 17.63
N GLN A 74 11.95 3.91 16.98
CA GLN A 74 11.87 5.25 16.38
C GLN A 74 10.83 5.36 15.26
N HIS A 75 10.36 4.24 14.74
CA HIS A 75 9.34 4.21 13.69
C HIS A 75 7.93 4.04 14.25
N MET A 76 7.79 3.97 15.57
CA MET A 76 6.49 3.73 16.21
C MET A 76 5.48 4.84 15.94
N GLU A 77 5.92 6.09 15.88
CA GLU A 77 5.05 7.21 15.55
C GLU A 77 4.55 7.13 14.11
N SER A 78 5.46 6.76 13.20
CA SER A 78 5.09 6.53 11.80
C SER A 78 4.08 5.41 11.68
N LEU A 79 4.16 4.40 12.55
CA LEU A 79 3.18 3.31 12.58
C LEU A 79 1.78 3.80 12.93
N LYS A 80 1.66 4.76 13.86
CA LYS A 80 0.37 5.34 14.22
C LYS A 80 -0.26 6.08 13.05
N ASP A 81 0.53 6.87 12.34
CA ASP A 81 0.06 7.58 11.15
C ASP A 81 -0.35 6.61 10.05
N LEU A 82 0.40 5.53 9.90
CA LEU A 82 0.13 4.50 8.91
C LEU A 82 -1.14 3.71 9.23
N SER A 83 -1.49 3.58 10.51
CA SER A 83 -2.74 2.94 10.90
C SER A 83 -3.94 3.69 10.33
N GLY A 84 -3.88 5.01 10.31
CA GLY A 84 -4.91 5.83 9.69
C GLY A 84 -5.02 5.59 8.19
N HIS A 85 -3.88 5.49 7.51
CA HIS A 85 -3.85 5.19 6.08
C HIS A 85 -4.41 3.80 5.77
N LEU A 86 -4.09 2.82 6.62
CA LEU A 86 -4.64 1.47 6.48
C LEU A 86 -6.16 1.46 6.63
N LEU A 87 -6.68 2.20 7.60
CA LEU A 87 -8.11 2.32 7.79
C LEU A 87 -8.78 2.93 6.58
N GLN A 88 -8.18 3.95 5.99
CA GLN A 88 -8.69 4.56 4.76
C GLN A 88 -8.74 3.57 3.61
N LEU A 89 -7.73 2.69 3.50
CA LEU A 89 -7.71 1.66 2.47
C LEU A 89 -8.84 0.65 2.66
N LEU A 90 -9.15 0.31 3.91
CA LEU A 90 -10.14 -0.71 4.22
C LEU A 90 -11.57 -0.17 4.15
N VAL A 91 -11.82 1.04 4.63
CA VAL A 91 -13.17 1.61 4.73
C VAL A 91 -13.47 2.66 3.66
N GLY A 92 -12.44 3.14 2.97
CA GLY A 92 -12.57 4.14 1.93
C GLY A 92 -12.57 5.57 2.47
N PRO A 93 -12.07 6.52 1.66
CA PRO A 93 -11.95 7.92 2.07
C PRO A 93 -13.30 8.60 2.35
N GLU A 94 -14.33 8.22 1.63
CA GLU A 94 -15.66 8.82 1.79
C GLU A 94 -16.25 8.57 3.18
N SER A 95 -16.11 7.36 3.69
CA SER A 95 -16.58 7.02 5.02
C SER A 95 -15.85 7.81 6.09
N TRP A 96 -14.57 8.00 5.89
CA TRP A 96 -13.73 8.77 6.79
C TRP A 96 -14.11 10.25 6.81
N GLU A 97 -14.31 10.83 5.66
CA GLU A 97 -14.69 12.23 5.52
C GLU A 97 -16.06 12.51 6.14
N LYS A 98 -17.02 11.64 5.91
CA LYS A 98 -18.35 11.75 6.52
C LYS A 98 -18.30 11.75 8.03
N LYS A 99 -17.46 10.91 8.59
CA LYS A 99 -17.28 10.84 10.04
C LYS A 99 -16.71 12.13 10.59
N ASP A 100 -15.75 12.69 9.90
CA ASP A 100 -15.11 13.93 10.27
C ASP A 100 -16.08 15.11 10.19
N GLU A 101 -16.85 15.18 9.15
CA GLU A 101 -17.89 16.19 8.97
C GLU A 101 -18.92 16.16 10.10
N ARG A 102 -19.34 14.98 10.52
CA ARG A 102 -20.26 14.82 11.63
C ARG A 102 -19.69 15.38 12.92
N ARG A 103 -18.40 15.18 13.16
CA ARG A 103 -17.74 15.72 14.33
C ARG A 103 -17.73 17.24 14.30
N HIS A 104 -17.47 17.80 13.14
CA HIS A 104 -17.47 19.24 12.94
C HIS A 104 -18.84 19.83 13.23
N HIS A 105 -19.89 19.20 12.73
CA HIS A 105 -21.25 19.68 12.91
C HIS A 105 -21.76 19.54 14.34
N SER A 106 -21.26 18.57 15.06
CA SER A 106 -21.71 18.33 16.43
C SER A 106 -20.99 19.20 17.46
N SER A 107 -19.97 19.88 17.03
CA SER A 107 -19.24 20.81 17.90
C SER A 107 -19.65 22.25 17.63
#